data_9c50c0cd027597287e9400f25096440b
#
_entry.id   9c50c0cd027597287e9400f25096440b
#
_cell.length_a   1.000
_cell.length_b   1.000
_cell.length_c   1.000
_cell.angle_alpha   90.00
_cell.angle_beta   90.00
_cell.angle_gamma   90.00
#
_symmetry.space_group_name_H-M   'P 1'
#
loop_
_entity.id
_entity.type
_entity.pdbx_description
1 polymer ?
#
loop_
_entity_poly.entity_id
_entity_poly.type
_entity_poly.pdbx_seq_one_letter_code
_entity_poly.pdbx_strand_id
1 'polypeptide(L)'
;MVNIAIRYDIKGKKYINTPVKIYFVDPGLRNARLGFRQIEETHLMENIIYNELCRRGYSVDVGVVEIREGDEEGNRVRKQLEVDFIAYKGNNKYYIQSAYALADEDKKWQEERPLLNIGDSFKKIVVVGNHIRLKRDDKGITTMGIREFLLKENSLDL
;
A
#
# COMPACT_ATOMS: atom_id res chain seq x y z
N MET A 1 -10.21 19.46 1.29
CA MET A 1 -10.74 18.45 0.35
C MET A 1 -10.09 17.11 0.64
N VAL A 2 -10.86 16.04 0.63
CA VAL A 2 -10.40 14.67 0.91
C VAL A 2 -10.89 13.73 -0.19
N ASN A 3 -10.14 12.67 -0.41
CA ASN A 3 -10.51 11.54 -1.25
C ASN A 3 -10.80 10.32 -0.37
N ILE A 4 -11.68 9.46 -0.84
CA ILE A 4 -12.07 8.23 -0.12
C ILE A 4 -11.62 7.04 -0.96
N ALA A 5 -10.86 6.14 -0.34
CA ALA A 5 -10.51 4.85 -0.92
C ALA A 5 -11.37 3.75 -0.27
N ILE A 6 -12.04 2.98 -1.11
CA ILE A 6 -12.91 1.88 -0.71
C ILE A 6 -12.08 0.60 -0.59
N ARG A 7 -12.47 -0.30 0.29
CA ARG A 7 -11.82 -1.60 0.44
C ARG A 7 -12.31 -2.60 -0.59
N TYR A 8 -11.40 -3.34 -1.16
CA TYR A 8 -11.66 -4.40 -2.13
C TYR A 8 -11.09 -5.73 -1.65
N ASP A 9 -11.95 -6.72 -1.47
CA ASP A 9 -11.54 -8.09 -1.18
C ASP A 9 -10.94 -8.73 -2.44
N ILE A 10 -9.62 -8.92 -2.43
CA ILE A 10 -8.86 -9.40 -3.59
C ILE A 10 -9.24 -10.84 -3.95
N LYS A 11 -9.44 -11.71 -2.96
CA LYS A 11 -9.82 -13.12 -3.16
C LYS A 11 -11.30 -13.27 -3.46
N GLY A 12 -12.15 -12.57 -2.73
CA GLY A 12 -13.61 -12.58 -2.90
C GLY A 12 -14.11 -11.76 -4.08
N LYS A 13 -13.24 -10.94 -4.70
CA LYS A 13 -13.56 -10.08 -5.86
C LYS A 13 -14.79 -9.20 -5.64
N LYS A 14 -14.89 -8.57 -4.48
CA LYS A 14 -16.01 -7.71 -4.10
C LYS A 14 -15.57 -6.50 -3.28
N TYR A 15 -16.32 -5.41 -3.38
CA TYR A 15 -16.12 -4.25 -2.54
C TYR A 15 -16.64 -4.48 -1.11
N ILE A 16 -15.92 -3.89 -0.16
CA ILE A 16 -16.29 -3.85 1.26
C ILE A 16 -16.52 -2.38 1.61
N ASN A 17 -17.75 -2.02 1.93
CA ASN A 17 -18.14 -0.62 2.09
C ASN A 17 -17.56 0.06 3.33
N THR A 18 -17.18 -0.69 4.36
CA THR A 18 -16.65 -0.15 5.62
C THR A 18 -15.59 -1.05 6.23
N PRO A 19 -14.58 -0.50 6.93
CA PRO A 19 -14.26 0.92 6.99
C PRO A 19 -13.59 1.40 5.68
N VAL A 20 -13.67 2.70 5.40
CA VAL A 20 -12.95 3.35 4.28
C VAL A 20 -11.67 4.01 4.77
N LYS A 21 -10.70 4.23 3.87
CA LYS A 21 -9.55 5.12 4.13
C LYS A 21 -9.81 6.51 3.55
N ILE A 22 -9.38 7.53 4.27
CA ILE A 22 -9.53 8.93 3.87
C ILE A 22 -8.14 9.53 3.66
N TYR A 23 -7.91 10.09 2.48
CA TYR A 23 -6.66 10.75 2.11
C TYR A 23 -6.91 12.25 1.86
N PHE A 24 -6.05 13.09 2.42
CA PHE A 24 -6.12 14.52 2.17
C PHE A 24 -5.49 14.86 0.82
N VAL A 25 -6.19 15.66 0.01
CA VAL A 25 -5.64 16.15 -1.26
C VAL A 25 -4.37 16.97 -1.02
N ASP A 26 -4.37 17.75 0.07
CA ASP A 26 -3.20 18.50 0.51
C ASP A 26 -2.86 18.15 1.98
N PRO A 27 -1.86 17.27 2.20
CA PRO A 27 -1.39 16.94 3.55
C PRO A 27 -0.79 18.12 4.31
N GLY A 28 -0.27 19.14 3.61
CA GLY A 28 0.23 20.37 4.22
C GLY A 28 -0.87 21.18 4.89
N LEU A 29 -2.00 21.34 4.21
CA LEU A 29 -3.19 21.98 4.80
C LEU A 29 -3.75 21.19 5.99
N ARG A 30 -3.75 19.85 5.91
CA ARG A 30 -4.10 19.02 7.06
C ARG A 30 -3.21 19.32 8.26
N ASN A 31 -1.90 19.28 8.04
CA ASN A 31 -0.93 19.49 9.12
C ASN A 31 -1.02 20.90 9.70
N ALA A 32 -1.20 21.93 8.87
CA ALA A 32 -1.41 23.30 9.30
C ALA A 32 -2.66 23.43 10.18
N ARG A 33 -3.78 22.80 9.79
CA ARG A 33 -5.02 22.80 10.58
C ARG A 33 -4.88 22.10 11.93
N LEU A 34 -4.02 21.10 12.02
CA LEU A 34 -3.66 20.41 13.27
C LEU A 34 -2.56 21.13 14.06
N GLY A 35 -2.14 22.34 13.64
CA GLY A 35 -1.07 23.11 14.26
C GLY A 35 0.28 22.39 14.24
N PHE A 36 0.52 21.52 13.26
CA PHE A 36 1.74 20.70 13.11
C PHE A 36 2.07 19.81 14.31
N ARG A 37 1.06 19.49 15.15
CA ARG A 37 1.27 18.77 16.42
C ARG A 37 1.35 17.24 16.27
N GLN A 38 0.86 16.69 15.16
CA GLN A 38 0.77 15.24 14.94
C GLN A 38 1.16 14.92 13.50
N ILE A 39 2.45 15.09 13.20
CA ILE A 39 2.98 14.67 11.91
C ILE A 39 3.44 13.21 12.07
N GLU A 40 2.62 12.30 11.59
CA GLU A 40 2.96 10.89 11.50
C GLU A 40 3.51 10.62 10.10
N GLU A 41 4.83 10.46 10.01
CA GLU A 41 5.55 10.32 8.74
C GLU A 41 5.06 9.12 7.91
N THR A 42 4.68 8.04 8.57
CA THR A 42 4.11 6.85 7.93
C THR A 42 2.81 7.17 7.20
N HIS A 43 1.87 7.82 7.87
CA HIS A 43 0.60 8.21 7.27
C HIS A 43 0.76 9.32 6.23
N LEU A 44 1.72 10.23 6.44
CA LEU A 44 2.04 11.26 5.45
C LEU A 44 2.57 10.63 4.16
N MET A 45 3.49 9.68 4.26
CA MET A 45 4.04 8.96 3.11
C MET A 45 2.95 8.18 2.36
N GLU A 46 2.09 7.47 3.08
CA GLU A 46 0.97 6.76 2.50
C GLU A 46 0.03 7.71 1.73
N ASN A 47 -0.30 8.87 2.33
CA ASN A 47 -1.12 9.89 1.67
C ASN A 47 -0.46 10.47 0.42
N ILE A 48 0.85 10.69 0.44
CA ILE A 48 1.61 11.17 -0.73
C ILE A 48 1.57 10.14 -1.86
N ILE A 49 1.78 8.85 -1.56
CA ILE A 49 1.70 7.77 -2.55
C ILE A 49 0.30 7.72 -3.18
N TYR A 50 -0.76 7.77 -2.36
CA TYR A 50 -2.13 7.80 -2.86
C TYR A 50 -2.36 8.96 -3.82
N ASN A 51 -2.01 10.18 -3.43
CA ASN A 51 -2.19 11.38 -4.24
C ASN A 51 -1.41 11.29 -5.57
N GLU A 52 -0.19 10.76 -5.54
CA GLU A 52 0.62 10.59 -6.73
C GLU A 52 0.02 9.56 -7.68
N LEU A 53 -0.49 8.44 -7.18
CA LEU A 53 -1.20 7.45 -8.00
C LEU A 53 -2.43 8.08 -8.68
N CYS A 54 -3.24 8.84 -7.94
CA CYS A 54 -4.39 9.57 -8.50
C CYS A 54 -3.95 10.62 -9.54
N ARG A 55 -2.87 11.37 -9.29
CA ARG A 55 -2.31 12.35 -10.23
C ARG A 55 -1.90 11.70 -11.56
N ARG A 56 -1.36 10.48 -11.50
CA ARG A 56 -0.99 9.68 -12.68
C ARG A 56 -2.19 9.06 -13.40
N GLY A 57 -3.41 9.27 -12.89
CA GLY A 57 -4.65 8.77 -13.49
C GLY A 57 -4.97 7.32 -13.14
N TYR A 58 -4.44 6.79 -12.04
CA TYR A 58 -4.86 5.51 -11.51
C TYR A 58 -6.15 5.65 -10.69
N SER A 59 -7.05 4.66 -10.81
CA SER A 59 -8.07 4.41 -9.80
C SER A 59 -7.45 3.61 -8.67
N VAL A 60 -7.68 4.01 -7.42
CA VAL A 60 -6.98 3.45 -6.27
C VAL A 60 -7.97 2.97 -5.22
N ASP A 61 -7.88 1.68 -4.90
CA ASP A 61 -8.63 1.04 -3.81
C ASP A 61 -7.66 0.57 -2.72
N VAL A 62 -8.19 0.29 -1.52
CA VAL A 62 -7.47 -0.42 -0.47
C VAL A 62 -7.69 -1.92 -0.64
N GLY A 63 -6.63 -2.71 -0.67
CA GLY A 63 -6.73 -4.16 -0.80
C GLY A 63 -6.96 -4.87 0.54
N VAL A 64 -7.75 -5.92 0.53
CA VAL A 64 -7.93 -6.83 1.67
C VAL A 64 -7.68 -8.27 1.19
N VAL A 65 -6.83 -8.98 1.91
CA VAL A 65 -6.54 -10.40 1.66
C VAL A 65 -6.91 -11.22 2.89
N GLU A 66 -7.89 -12.11 2.75
CA GLU A 66 -8.24 -13.04 3.82
C GLU A 66 -7.25 -14.21 3.86
N ILE A 67 -6.72 -14.48 5.03
CA ILE A 67 -5.86 -15.64 5.31
C ILE A 67 -6.46 -16.47 6.43
N ARG A 68 -6.01 -17.71 6.56
CA ARG A 68 -6.33 -18.60 7.68
C ARG A 68 -5.05 -18.89 8.43
N GLU A 69 -5.04 -18.58 9.72
CA GLU A 69 -3.93 -18.88 10.63
C GLU A 69 -4.41 -19.81 11.75
N GLY A 70 -3.50 -20.60 12.31
CA GLY A 70 -3.71 -21.27 13.57
C GLY A 70 -3.59 -20.26 14.72
N ASP A 71 -4.53 -20.31 15.68
CA ASP A 71 -4.38 -19.63 16.96
C ASP A 71 -3.47 -20.46 17.90
N GLU A 72 -3.20 -19.93 19.09
CA GLU A 72 -2.38 -20.59 20.12
C GLU A 72 -3.01 -21.91 20.63
N GLU A 73 -4.31 -22.10 20.38
CA GLU A 73 -5.07 -23.29 20.75
C GLU A 73 -5.20 -24.30 19.59
N GLY A 74 -4.61 -24.00 18.41
CA GLY A 74 -4.65 -24.86 17.22
C GLY A 74 -5.91 -24.72 16.37
N ASN A 75 -6.81 -23.77 16.66
CA ASN A 75 -7.98 -23.50 15.83
C ASN A 75 -7.60 -22.63 14.63
N ARG A 76 -8.31 -22.82 13.51
CA ARG A 76 -8.13 -21.99 12.32
C ARG A 76 -8.95 -20.70 12.42
N VAL A 77 -8.27 -19.59 12.60
CA VAL A 77 -8.88 -18.26 12.65
C VAL A 77 -8.72 -17.55 11.30
N ARG A 78 -9.77 -16.87 10.86
CA ARG A 78 -9.71 -15.98 9.70
C ARG A 78 -9.10 -14.65 10.11
N LYS A 79 -8.09 -14.20 9.37
CA LYS A 79 -7.46 -12.91 9.54
C LYS A 79 -7.46 -12.16 8.21
N GLN A 80 -7.71 -10.87 8.28
CA GLN A 80 -7.62 -9.98 7.13
C GLN A 80 -6.29 -9.24 7.17
N LEU A 81 -5.55 -9.29 6.06
CA LEU A 81 -4.35 -8.49 5.83
C LEU A 81 -4.71 -7.36 4.88
N GLU A 82 -4.19 -6.17 5.15
CA GLU A 82 -4.42 -5.00 4.32
C GLU A 82 -3.27 -4.82 3.33
N VAL A 83 -3.60 -4.51 2.09
CA VAL A 83 -2.69 -3.99 1.06
C VAL A 83 -3.05 -2.53 0.88
N ASP A 84 -2.10 -1.63 1.11
CA ASP A 84 -2.39 -0.20 1.16
C ASP A 84 -3.06 0.31 -0.10
N PHE A 85 -2.59 -0.13 -1.28
CA PHE A 85 -3.17 0.30 -2.54
C PHE A 85 -3.27 -0.82 -3.56
N ILE A 86 -4.41 -0.83 -4.26
CA ILE A 86 -4.59 -1.50 -5.53
C ILE A 86 -4.77 -0.40 -6.57
N ALA A 87 -3.80 -0.23 -7.47
CA ALA A 87 -3.83 0.81 -8.49
C ALA A 87 -4.20 0.23 -9.85
N TYR A 88 -5.23 0.79 -10.48
CA TYR A 88 -5.73 0.36 -11.79
C TYR A 88 -5.60 1.48 -12.82
N LYS A 89 -5.11 1.13 -14.01
CA LYS A 89 -5.12 2.04 -15.17
C LYS A 89 -5.19 1.22 -16.46
N GLY A 90 -6.32 1.28 -17.15
CA GLY A 90 -6.57 0.42 -18.30
C GLY A 90 -6.51 -1.06 -17.90
N ASN A 91 -5.65 -1.83 -18.57
CA ASN A 91 -5.42 -3.25 -18.26
C ASN A 91 -4.33 -3.47 -17.20
N ASN A 92 -3.68 -2.43 -16.73
CA ASN A 92 -2.61 -2.52 -15.75
C ASN A 92 -3.18 -2.50 -14.33
N LYS A 93 -2.64 -3.36 -13.49
CA LYS A 93 -2.98 -3.48 -12.08
C LYS A 93 -1.72 -3.69 -11.26
N TYR A 94 -1.60 -2.95 -10.17
CA TYR A 94 -0.46 -3.01 -9.26
C TYR A 94 -0.94 -3.14 -7.83
N TYR A 95 -0.25 -3.94 -7.03
CA TYR A 95 -0.41 -4.02 -5.59
C TYR A 95 0.74 -3.30 -4.92
N ILE A 96 0.44 -2.32 -4.10
CA ILE A 96 1.46 -1.42 -3.53
C ILE A 96 1.31 -1.36 -2.02
N GLN A 97 2.42 -1.58 -1.32
CA GLN A 97 2.53 -1.42 0.12
C GLN A 97 3.44 -0.23 0.43
N SER A 98 3.03 0.60 1.38
CA SER A 98 3.79 1.74 1.88
C SER A 98 4.50 1.35 3.18
N ALA A 99 5.83 1.28 3.17
CA ALA A 99 6.64 0.95 4.34
C ALA A 99 7.63 2.07 4.61
N TYR A 100 7.39 2.92 5.63
CA TYR A 100 8.28 4.05 5.93
C TYR A 100 9.73 3.61 6.15
N ALA A 101 9.94 2.52 6.89
CA ALA A 101 11.24 1.90 7.08
C ALA A 101 11.09 0.38 7.18
N LEU A 102 12.07 -0.34 6.59
CA LEU A 102 12.24 -1.78 6.75
C LEU A 102 13.43 -1.98 7.69
N ALA A 103 13.20 -1.86 8.99
CA ALA A 103 14.26 -1.84 10.01
C ALA A 103 14.98 -3.18 10.15
N ASP A 104 14.24 -4.28 9.97
CA ASP A 104 14.72 -5.66 10.11
C ASP A 104 13.91 -6.61 9.21
N GLU A 105 14.28 -7.89 9.20
CA GLU A 105 13.61 -8.91 8.40
C GLU A 105 12.18 -9.19 8.88
N ASP A 106 11.88 -9.05 10.17
CA ASP A 106 10.54 -9.24 10.72
C ASP A 106 9.61 -8.14 10.22
N LYS A 107 10.07 -6.89 10.26
CA LYS A 107 9.33 -5.74 9.71
C LYS A 107 9.13 -5.88 8.21
N LYS A 108 10.17 -6.26 7.48
CA LYS A 108 10.09 -6.54 6.05
C LYS A 108 9.05 -7.61 5.76
N TRP A 109 9.07 -8.74 6.50
CA TRP A 109 8.09 -9.80 6.33
C TRP A 109 6.66 -9.34 6.62
N GLN A 110 6.45 -8.52 7.65
CA GLN A 110 5.14 -7.95 7.96
C GLN A 110 4.57 -7.13 6.80
N GLU A 111 5.40 -6.29 6.17
CA GLU A 111 4.99 -5.45 5.03
C GLU A 111 4.79 -6.26 3.74
N GLU A 112 5.59 -7.29 3.50
CA GLU A 112 5.47 -8.15 2.32
C GLU A 112 4.36 -9.19 2.44
N ARG A 113 3.98 -9.59 3.66
CA ARG A 113 3.03 -10.66 3.92
C ARG A 113 1.68 -10.50 3.21
N PRO A 114 1.03 -9.32 3.17
CA PRO A 114 -0.21 -9.15 2.41
C PRO A 114 -0.01 -9.46 0.93
N LEU A 115 1.09 -8.96 0.35
CA LEU A 115 1.43 -9.13 -1.06
C LEU A 115 1.71 -10.60 -1.41
N LEU A 116 2.41 -11.32 -0.53
CA LEU A 116 2.73 -12.74 -0.70
C LEU A 116 1.50 -13.66 -0.68
N ASN A 117 0.40 -13.21 -0.07
CA ASN A 117 -0.86 -13.94 0.00
C ASN A 117 -1.81 -13.68 -1.16
N ILE A 118 -1.40 -12.84 -2.13
CA ILE A 118 -2.12 -12.60 -3.38
C ILE A 118 -1.67 -13.63 -4.41
N GLY A 119 -2.60 -14.44 -4.93
CA GLY A 119 -2.30 -15.57 -5.81
C GLY A 119 -2.26 -15.23 -7.30
N ASP A 120 -2.47 -13.96 -7.70
CA ASP A 120 -2.38 -13.55 -9.10
C ASP A 120 -0.96 -13.08 -9.49
N SER A 121 -0.73 -12.86 -10.79
CA SER A 121 0.57 -12.51 -11.37
C SER A 121 0.80 -11.00 -11.51
N PHE A 122 -0.12 -10.16 -11.05
CA PHE A 122 0.06 -8.72 -11.13
C PHE A 122 1.21 -8.26 -10.24
N LYS A 123 1.85 -7.17 -10.65
CA LYS A 123 3.05 -6.67 -10.02
C LYS A 123 2.81 -6.24 -8.58
N LYS A 124 3.73 -6.61 -7.71
CA LYS A 124 3.73 -6.35 -6.28
C LYS A 124 4.91 -5.45 -5.96
N ILE A 125 4.63 -4.33 -5.29
CA ILE A 125 5.59 -3.26 -5.07
C ILE A 125 5.56 -2.86 -3.59
N VAL A 126 6.74 -2.69 -2.99
CA VAL A 126 6.92 -2.04 -1.70
C VAL A 126 7.63 -0.72 -1.93
N VAL A 127 6.99 0.39 -1.54
CA VAL A 127 7.59 1.72 -1.57
C VAL A 127 8.09 2.04 -0.17
N VAL A 128 9.39 2.37 -0.04
CA VAL A 128 10.03 2.67 1.24
C VAL A 128 10.44 4.14 1.34
N GLY A 129 10.42 4.70 2.56
CA GLY A 129 10.78 6.09 2.82
C GLY A 129 12.25 6.39 2.55
N ASN A 130 13.13 5.40 2.73
CA ASN A 130 14.55 5.55 2.56
C ASN A 130 14.96 5.58 1.07
N HIS A 131 16.10 6.23 0.81
CA HIS A 131 16.73 6.18 -0.51
C HIS A 131 17.42 4.82 -0.67
N ILE A 132 16.82 3.95 -1.48
CA ILE A 132 17.38 2.63 -1.82
C ILE A 132 17.45 2.48 -3.33
N ARG A 133 18.37 1.62 -3.79
CA ARG A 133 18.37 1.17 -5.19
C ARG A 133 17.18 0.24 -5.42
N LEU A 134 16.45 0.47 -6.52
CA LEU A 134 15.38 -0.43 -6.96
C LEU A 134 15.91 -1.87 -7.05
N LYS A 135 15.19 -2.79 -6.46
CA LYS A 135 15.50 -4.23 -6.48
C LYS A 135 14.21 -5.05 -6.60
N ARG A 136 14.34 -6.20 -7.21
CA ARG A 136 13.29 -7.22 -7.24
C ARG A 136 13.85 -8.49 -6.59
N ASP A 137 13.05 -9.06 -5.70
CA ASP A 137 13.43 -10.29 -5.00
C ASP A 137 12.99 -11.56 -5.76
N ASP A 138 13.36 -12.72 -5.21
CA ASP A 138 13.01 -14.05 -5.72
C ASP A 138 11.50 -14.36 -5.60
N LYS A 139 10.79 -13.65 -4.74
CA LYS A 139 9.32 -13.74 -4.58
C LYS A 139 8.56 -12.88 -5.58
N GLY A 140 9.28 -12.11 -6.40
CA GLY A 140 8.72 -11.22 -7.41
C GLY A 140 8.25 -9.86 -6.89
N ILE A 141 8.59 -9.50 -5.65
CA ILE A 141 8.28 -8.19 -5.06
C ILE A 141 9.36 -7.20 -5.49
N THR A 142 8.92 -6.07 -6.05
CA THR A 142 9.78 -4.94 -6.38
C THR A 142 9.81 -3.97 -5.21
N THR A 143 10.98 -3.65 -4.68
CA THR A 143 11.15 -2.64 -3.64
C THR A 143 11.85 -1.42 -4.22
N MET A 144 11.28 -0.22 -4.00
CA MET A 144 11.82 1.05 -4.45
C MET A 144 11.70 2.14 -3.40
N GLY A 145 12.59 3.14 -3.46
CA GLY A 145 12.48 4.31 -2.58
C GLY A 145 11.38 5.27 -3.02
N ILE A 146 10.82 6.02 -2.07
CA ILE A 146 9.77 7.03 -2.34
C ILE A 146 10.23 8.06 -3.38
N ARG A 147 11.49 8.45 -3.38
CA ARG A 147 12.03 9.40 -4.37
C ARG A 147 12.01 8.83 -5.79
N GLU A 148 12.38 7.56 -5.95
CA GLU A 148 12.30 6.85 -7.24
C GLU A 148 10.85 6.80 -7.71
N PHE A 149 9.93 6.42 -6.82
CA PHE A 149 8.50 6.39 -7.09
C PHE A 149 7.98 7.75 -7.58
N LEU A 150 8.30 8.85 -6.88
CA LEU A 150 7.77 10.18 -7.19
C LEU A 150 8.40 10.82 -8.44
N LEU A 151 9.70 10.61 -8.69
CA LEU A 151 10.42 11.29 -9.77
C LEU A 151 10.29 10.61 -11.13
N LYS A 152 9.97 9.30 -11.15
CA LYS A 152 9.82 8.55 -12.40
C LYS A 152 8.35 8.21 -12.62
N GLU A 153 7.75 8.77 -13.66
CA GLU A 153 6.34 8.52 -14.00
C GLU A 153 6.05 7.04 -14.30
N ASN A 154 7.02 6.34 -14.90
CA ASN A 154 6.95 4.91 -15.20
C ASN A 154 7.49 4.00 -14.08
N SER A 155 7.63 4.51 -12.85
CA SER A 155 8.23 3.77 -11.74
C SER A 155 7.52 2.45 -11.43
N LEU A 156 6.22 2.34 -11.69
CA LEU A 156 5.47 1.10 -11.48
C LEU A 156 5.80 0.01 -12.51
N ASP A 157 6.38 0.37 -13.65
CA ASP A 157 6.71 -0.57 -14.73
C ASP A 157 8.17 -1.07 -14.67
N LEU A 158 9.01 -0.47 -13.81
CA LEU A 158 10.43 -0.78 -13.65
C LEU A 158 10.69 -2.18 -13.03
#